data_a938369f289afa1edecc63a83cc071c5
#
_entry.id   a938369f289afa1edecc63a83cc071c5
#
_cell.length_a   1.000
_cell.length_b   1.000
_cell.length_c   1.000
_cell.angle_alpha   90.00
_cell.angle_beta   90.00
_cell.angle_gamma   90.00
#
_symmetry.space_group_name_H-M   'P 1'
#
loop_
_entity.id
_entity.type
_entity.pdbx_description
1 polymer ?
#
loop_
_entity_poly.entity_id
_entity_poly.type
_entity_poly.pdbx_seq_one_letter_code
_entity_poly.pdbx_strand_id
1 'polypeptide(L)'
;GGETIDNFGVIRDFPALSMLTGLFANALGWRREDCELHDRLQSHLLIGSRLNVPIQRLREYQTAQLFEKDQGWTTFGAPEGRAPSPSYSMQADGRKSLTWQRYRDYHAGLNVLVALRLEPSDDAPTLDDLAVALDHPARPLFIGRKPCLPSQRIFAGWQEADNVLHALQLA
;
A
#
# COMPACT_ATOMS: atom_id res chain seq x y z
N GLY A 1 -2.96 1.00 -4.35
CA GLY A 1 -2.76 1.34 -5.77
C GLY A 1 -3.63 0.48 -6.66
N GLY A 2 -3.84 0.90 -7.90
CA GLY A 2 -4.44 0.08 -8.95
C GLY A 2 -3.39 -0.78 -9.65
N GLU A 3 -3.82 -1.59 -10.61
CA GLU A 3 -2.91 -2.28 -11.51
C GLU A 3 -2.04 -1.27 -12.26
N THR A 4 -0.77 -1.58 -12.37
CA THR A 4 0.17 -0.75 -13.13
C THR A 4 0.20 -1.25 -14.55
N ILE A 5 -0.47 -0.53 -15.43
CA ILE A 5 -0.41 -0.77 -16.85
C ILE A 5 0.58 0.25 -17.43
N ASP A 6 1.61 -0.24 -18.11
CA ASP A 6 2.63 0.59 -18.73
C ASP A 6 3.41 1.50 -17.74
N ASN A 7 3.72 2.73 -18.12
CA ASN A 7 4.56 3.67 -17.36
C ASN A 7 3.83 4.40 -16.23
N PHE A 8 2.52 4.22 -16.13
CA PHE A 8 1.68 4.93 -15.18
C PHE A 8 1.26 4.05 -14.01
N GLY A 9 1.48 4.54 -12.80
CA GLY A 9 0.98 3.89 -11.57
C GLY A 9 -0.29 4.56 -11.09
N VAL A 10 -1.44 3.97 -11.41
CA VAL A 10 -2.76 4.49 -11.02
C VAL A 10 -2.97 4.38 -9.52
N ILE A 11 -3.65 5.35 -8.91
CA ILE A 11 -4.10 5.32 -7.52
C ILE A 11 -5.62 5.28 -7.44
N ARG A 12 -6.13 4.72 -6.36
CA ARG A 12 -7.56 4.72 -6.03
C ARG A 12 -7.85 5.81 -5.02
N ASP A 13 -9.02 6.42 -5.11
CA ASP A 13 -9.42 7.50 -4.21
C ASP A 13 -9.70 7.01 -2.79
N PHE A 14 -10.07 5.75 -2.61
CA PHE A 14 -10.30 5.13 -1.32
C PHE A 14 -9.36 3.95 -1.08
N PRO A 15 -9.05 3.64 0.19
CA PRO A 15 -8.27 2.47 0.54
C PRO A 15 -8.97 1.19 0.09
N ALA A 16 -8.24 0.31 -0.60
CA ALA A 16 -8.76 -1.01 -0.95
C ALA A 16 -8.67 -1.95 0.25
N LEU A 17 -9.57 -2.94 0.31
CA LEU A 17 -9.57 -3.96 1.36
C LEU A 17 -8.19 -4.63 1.49
N SER A 18 -7.58 -5.04 0.36
CA SER A 18 -6.24 -5.65 0.33
C SER A 18 -5.13 -4.71 0.86
N MET A 19 -5.29 -3.39 0.71
CA MET A 19 -4.33 -2.42 1.27
C MET A 19 -4.44 -2.38 2.79
N LEU A 20 -5.66 -2.40 3.33
CA LEU A 20 -5.90 -2.43 4.79
C LEU A 20 -5.44 -3.76 5.39
N THR A 21 -5.75 -4.89 4.75
CA THR A 21 -5.23 -6.21 5.15
C THR A 21 -3.71 -6.20 5.23
N GLY A 22 -3.04 -5.67 4.20
CA GLY A 22 -1.58 -5.56 4.19
C GLY A 22 -1.02 -4.61 5.26
N LEU A 23 -1.73 -3.53 5.59
CA LEU A 23 -1.37 -2.61 6.68
C LEU A 23 -1.42 -3.34 8.03
N PHE A 24 -2.52 -4.04 8.33
CA PHE A 24 -2.69 -4.81 9.56
C PHE A 24 -1.70 -5.97 9.65
N ALA A 25 -1.52 -6.73 8.57
CA ALA A 25 -0.55 -7.82 8.53
C ALA A 25 0.88 -7.32 8.81
N ASN A 26 1.25 -6.15 8.27
CA ASN A 26 2.54 -5.53 8.56
C ASN A 26 2.65 -5.08 10.02
N ALA A 27 1.58 -4.53 10.59
CA ALA A 27 1.49 -4.13 11.99
C ALA A 27 1.63 -5.34 12.94
N LEU A 28 0.94 -6.45 12.63
CA LEU A 28 0.98 -7.71 13.37
C LEU A 28 2.30 -8.49 13.18
N GLY A 29 3.16 -8.07 12.24
CA GLY A 29 4.43 -8.74 11.99
C GLY A 29 4.35 -9.98 11.09
N TRP A 30 3.21 -10.22 10.45
CA TRP A 30 3.04 -11.35 9.53
C TRP A 30 3.95 -11.25 8.33
N ARG A 31 4.38 -12.38 7.82
CA ARG A 31 5.19 -12.46 6.61
C ARG A 31 4.31 -12.53 5.37
N ARG A 32 4.91 -12.29 4.21
CA ARG A 32 4.19 -12.40 2.93
C ARG A 32 3.76 -13.84 2.62
N GLU A 33 4.51 -14.80 3.16
CA GLU A 33 4.24 -16.24 2.99
C GLU A 33 3.05 -16.72 3.81
N ASP A 34 2.62 -15.96 4.83
CA ASP A 34 1.50 -16.29 5.71
C ASP A 34 0.14 -16.03 5.00
N CYS A 35 -0.02 -16.57 3.77
CA CYS A 35 -1.16 -16.26 2.89
C CYS A 35 -2.51 -16.60 3.53
N GLU A 36 -2.60 -17.70 4.27
CA GLU A 36 -3.84 -18.13 4.95
C GLU A 36 -4.30 -17.10 6.00
N LEU A 37 -3.35 -16.49 6.74
CA LEU A 37 -3.68 -15.45 7.71
C LEU A 37 -4.17 -14.18 7.01
N HIS A 38 -3.55 -13.80 5.89
CA HIS A 38 -3.96 -12.66 5.09
C HIS A 38 -5.36 -12.85 4.51
N ASP A 39 -5.62 -14.01 3.91
CA ASP A 39 -6.90 -14.32 3.28
C ASP A 39 -8.03 -14.38 4.33
N ARG A 40 -7.75 -14.98 5.48
CA ARG A 40 -8.69 -15.05 6.59
C ARG A 40 -9.02 -13.65 7.11
N LEU A 41 -8.03 -12.83 7.43
CA LEU A 41 -8.25 -11.45 7.87
C LEU A 41 -9.05 -10.67 6.82
N GLN A 42 -8.68 -10.79 5.55
CA GLN A 42 -9.37 -10.07 4.48
C GLN A 42 -10.85 -10.48 4.34
N SER A 43 -11.15 -11.76 4.54
CA SER A 43 -12.54 -12.25 4.47
C SER A 43 -13.40 -11.82 5.67
N HIS A 44 -12.78 -11.55 6.82
CA HIS A 44 -13.48 -11.11 8.03
C HIS A 44 -13.66 -9.58 8.12
N LEU A 45 -12.88 -8.81 7.34
CA LEU A 45 -12.92 -7.35 7.37
C LEU A 45 -14.14 -6.79 6.63
N LEU A 46 -15.02 -6.12 7.36
CA LEU A 46 -16.05 -5.24 6.82
C LEU A 46 -15.61 -3.80 7.00
N ILE A 47 -15.53 -3.06 5.91
CA ILE A 47 -14.98 -1.69 5.91
C ILE A 47 -15.94 -0.68 5.30
N GLY A 48 -15.90 0.53 5.85
CA GLY A 48 -16.44 1.73 5.24
C GLY A 48 -15.37 2.82 5.24
N SER A 49 -15.43 3.73 4.29
CA SER A 49 -14.46 4.83 4.19
C SER A 49 -15.14 6.14 3.90
N ARG A 50 -14.71 7.22 4.58
CA ARG A 50 -15.15 8.59 4.36
C ARG A 50 -13.96 9.48 4.08
N LEU A 51 -14.05 10.24 3.01
CA LEU A 51 -13.05 11.27 2.67
C LEU A 51 -13.39 12.56 3.43
N ASN A 52 -12.47 13.02 4.28
CA ASN A 52 -12.68 14.21 5.12
C ASN A 52 -12.25 15.51 4.42
N VAL A 53 -11.34 15.43 3.44
CA VAL A 53 -10.83 16.57 2.69
C VAL A 53 -10.75 16.25 1.20
N PRO A 54 -10.89 17.23 0.31
CA PRO A 54 -10.72 17.03 -1.13
C PRO A 54 -9.35 16.44 -1.46
N ILE A 55 -9.34 15.50 -2.40
CA ILE A 55 -8.11 14.83 -2.84
C ILE A 55 -7.28 15.79 -3.69
N GLN A 56 -6.02 15.97 -3.30
CA GLN A 56 -5.01 16.62 -4.14
C GLN A 56 -4.09 15.55 -4.72
N ARG A 57 -3.94 15.53 -6.06
CA ARG A 57 -3.05 14.59 -6.74
C ARG A 57 -1.70 15.25 -6.98
N LEU A 58 -0.66 14.55 -6.52
CA LEU A 58 0.73 14.84 -6.85
C LEU A 58 1.22 13.77 -7.82
N ARG A 59 1.74 14.20 -8.97
CA ARG A 59 2.41 13.30 -9.92
C ARG A 59 3.90 13.45 -9.81
N GLU A 60 4.55 12.36 -9.48
CA GLU A 60 6.00 12.25 -9.43
C GLU A 60 6.53 11.57 -10.70
N TYR A 61 7.59 12.11 -11.27
CA TYR A 61 8.34 11.51 -12.36
C TYR A 61 9.59 10.86 -11.80
N GLN A 62 9.72 9.58 -12.02
CA GLN A 62 10.84 8.78 -11.55
C GLN A 62 11.60 8.18 -12.72
N THR A 63 12.91 8.24 -12.67
CA THR A 63 13.79 7.57 -13.62
C THR A 63 14.73 6.62 -12.87
N ALA A 64 14.97 5.48 -13.50
CA ALA A 64 16.03 4.56 -13.09
C ALA A 64 16.89 4.24 -14.31
N GLN A 65 18.19 4.45 -14.19
CA GLN A 65 19.12 4.16 -15.26
C GLN A 65 19.85 2.85 -14.97
N LEU A 66 19.90 1.99 -15.97
CA LEU A 66 20.54 0.69 -15.88
C LEU A 66 21.52 0.56 -17.01
N PHE A 67 22.75 0.16 -16.71
CA PHE A 67 23.77 -0.13 -17.69
C PHE A 67 23.62 -1.56 -18.23
N GLU A 68 24.24 -1.85 -19.38
CA GLU A 68 24.12 -3.13 -20.07
C GLU A 68 24.54 -4.33 -19.19
N LYS A 69 25.50 -4.12 -18.29
CA LYS A 69 26.03 -5.15 -17.39
C LYS A 69 25.34 -5.21 -16.02
N ASP A 70 24.42 -4.29 -15.73
CA ASP A 70 23.73 -4.30 -14.44
C ASP A 70 22.75 -5.47 -14.39
N GLN A 71 22.76 -6.20 -13.30
CA GLN A 71 21.88 -7.31 -13.06
C GLN A 71 20.51 -6.82 -12.57
N GLY A 72 19.43 -7.33 -13.17
CA GLY A 72 18.08 -7.14 -12.65
C GLY A 72 17.85 -8.02 -11.42
N TRP A 73 16.97 -7.57 -10.53
CA TRP A 73 16.55 -8.30 -9.35
C TRP A 73 15.03 -8.37 -9.29
N THR A 74 14.51 -9.53 -8.99
CA THR A 74 13.08 -9.70 -8.72
C THR A 74 12.71 -9.09 -7.35
N THR A 75 11.43 -8.92 -7.09
CA THR A 75 10.93 -8.51 -5.76
C THR A 75 11.27 -9.51 -4.65
N PHE A 76 11.66 -10.73 -5.01
CA PHE A 76 12.08 -11.79 -4.09
C PHE A 76 13.60 -11.84 -3.88
N GLY A 77 14.35 -10.88 -4.43
CA GLY A 77 15.79 -10.83 -4.27
C GLY A 77 16.57 -11.85 -5.13
N ALA A 78 15.93 -12.46 -6.11
CA ALA A 78 16.60 -13.33 -7.06
C ALA A 78 17.12 -12.54 -8.28
N PRO A 79 18.28 -12.89 -8.84
CA PRO A 79 18.77 -12.29 -10.07
C PRO A 79 17.82 -12.63 -11.23
N GLU A 80 17.56 -11.64 -12.07
CA GLU A 80 16.69 -11.76 -13.22
C GLU A 80 17.47 -11.53 -14.51
N GLY A 81 17.33 -12.43 -15.47
CA GLY A 81 17.84 -12.22 -16.83
C GLY A 81 17.08 -11.08 -17.51
N ARG A 82 17.81 -10.17 -18.15
CA ARG A 82 17.19 -9.06 -18.89
C ARG A 82 16.99 -9.41 -20.35
N ALA A 83 15.76 -9.22 -20.81
CA ALA A 83 15.51 -9.11 -22.24
C ALA A 83 16.08 -7.78 -22.77
N PRO A 84 16.69 -7.75 -23.95
CA PRO A 84 17.10 -6.50 -24.61
C PRO A 84 15.88 -5.59 -24.73
N SER A 85 15.98 -4.36 -24.21
CA SER A 85 14.91 -3.37 -24.40
C SER A 85 15.20 -2.52 -25.64
N PRO A 86 14.19 -2.19 -26.45
CA PRO A 86 14.36 -1.29 -27.58
C PRO A 86 14.66 0.17 -27.17
N SER A 87 14.55 0.48 -25.88
CA SER A 87 14.70 1.85 -25.35
C SER A 87 16.10 2.14 -24.83
N TYR A 88 17.15 1.60 -25.44
CA TYR A 88 18.51 1.99 -25.12
C TYR A 88 18.81 3.39 -25.64
N SER A 89 19.32 4.26 -24.78
CA SER A 89 19.98 5.51 -25.18
C SER A 89 21.49 5.31 -25.22
N MET A 90 22.14 5.86 -26.27
CA MET A 90 23.61 5.91 -26.34
C MET A 90 24.09 7.08 -25.47
N GLN A 91 24.99 6.81 -24.54
CA GLN A 91 25.69 7.85 -23.79
C GLN A 91 26.85 8.45 -24.61
N ALA A 92 27.31 9.62 -24.16
CA ALA A 92 28.43 10.30 -24.85
C ALA A 92 29.74 9.46 -24.88
N ASP A 93 29.88 8.51 -23.97
CA ASP A 93 30.99 7.55 -23.85
C ASP A 93 30.81 6.29 -24.72
N GLY A 94 29.74 6.23 -25.53
CA GLY A 94 29.42 5.09 -26.39
C GLY A 94 28.75 3.90 -25.67
N ARG A 95 28.47 4.00 -24.38
CA ARG A 95 27.77 2.94 -23.64
C ARG A 95 26.27 3.02 -23.88
N LYS A 96 25.66 1.84 -24.00
CA LYS A 96 24.20 1.72 -24.03
C LYS A 96 23.66 1.75 -22.62
N SER A 97 22.74 2.65 -22.34
CA SER A 97 22.00 2.67 -21.08
C SER A 97 20.50 2.58 -21.32
N LEU A 98 19.82 1.91 -20.43
CA LEU A 98 18.37 1.82 -20.41
C LEU A 98 17.86 2.75 -19.33
N THR A 99 17.11 3.77 -19.71
CA THR A 99 16.41 4.64 -18.77
C THR A 99 14.96 4.21 -18.66
N TRP A 100 14.58 3.71 -17.50
CA TRP A 100 13.19 3.41 -17.18
C TRP A 100 12.53 4.67 -16.66
N GLN A 101 11.42 5.02 -17.27
CA GLN A 101 10.61 6.16 -16.87
C GLN A 101 9.32 5.66 -16.22
N ARG A 102 8.94 6.26 -15.08
CA ARG A 102 7.71 5.93 -14.38
C ARG A 102 7.05 7.19 -13.85
N TYR A 103 5.77 7.30 -14.07
CA TYR A 103 4.94 8.29 -13.40
C TYR A 103 4.23 7.62 -12.22
N ARG A 104 4.29 8.29 -11.08
CA ARG A 104 3.63 7.80 -9.86
C ARG A 104 2.72 8.87 -9.34
N ASP A 105 1.43 8.56 -9.28
CA ASP A 105 0.46 9.44 -8.66
C ASP A 105 0.39 9.13 -7.16
N TYR A 106 0.29 10.19 -6.37
CA TYR A 106 0.10 10.17 -4.93
C TYR A 106 -1.05 11.08 -4.55
N HIS A 107 -1.69 10.80 -3.44
CA HIS A 107 -2.58 11.74 -2.78
C HIS A 107 -1.78 12.57 -1.78
N ALA A 108 -1.73 13.88 -1.97
CA ALA A 108 -1.12 14.81 -1.04
C ALA A 108 -2.15 15.26 0.00
N GLY A 109 -1.77 15.25 1.27
CA GLY A 109 -2.65 15.67 2.37
C GLY A 109 -3.91 14.82 2.52
N LEU A 110 -3.88 13.53 2.12
CA LEU A 110 -5.02 12.64 2.20
C LEU A 110 -5.46 12.46 3.65
N ASN A 111 -6.74 12.75 3.92
CA ASN A 111 -7.39 12.44 5.19
C ASN A 111 -8.65 11.61 4.91
N VAL A 112 -8.55 10.31 5.20
CA VAL A 112 -9.64 9.34 5.05
C VAL A 112 -9.87 8.68 6.39
N LEU A 113 -11.10 8.76 6.88
CA LEU A 113 -11.55 7.96 8.01
C LEU A 113 -12.03 6.60 7.50
N VAL A 114 -11.56 5.55 8.14
CA VAL A 114 -11.99 4.17 7.87
C VAL A 114 -12.64 3.61 9.11
N ALA A 115 -13.91 3.24 9.01
CA ALA A 115 -14.58 2.40 9.99
C ALA A 115 -14.46 0.95 9.57
N LEU A 116 -14.18 0.07 10.52
CA LEU A 116 -14.09 -1.36 10.26
C LEU A 116 -14.69 -2.17 11.39
N ARG A 117 -15.17 -3.36 11.07
CA ARG A 117 -15.50 -4.42 12.03
C ARG A 117 -15.05 -5.76 11.49
N LEU A 118 -14.96 -6.74 12.38
CA LEU A 118 -14.65 -8.13 12.04
C LEU A 118 -15.91 -9.00 12.15
N GLU A 119 -16.08 -9.91 11.20
CA GLU A 119 -17.09 -10.97 11.23
C GLU A 119 -16.44 -12.31 10.83
N PRO A 120 -16.39 -13.28 11.78
CA PRO A 120 -16.78 -13.22 13.17
C PRO A 120 -15.88 -12.31 14.02
N SER A 121 -16.40 -11.78 15.15
CA SER A 121 -15.71 -10.77 15.98
C SER A 121 -14.72 -11.37 16.96
N ASP A 122 -14.88 -12.63 17.30
CA ASP A 122 -14.15 -13.38 18.33
C ASP A 122 -12.99 -14.21 17.78
N ASP A 123 -12.84 -14.28 16.45
CA ASP A 123 -11.70 -14.90 15.80
C ASP A 123 -10.47 -13.99 15.84
N ALA A 124 -9.30 -14.58 16.10
CA ALA A 124 -8.04 -13.84 16.04
C ALA A 124 -7.61 -13.55 14.58
N PRO A 125 -7.10 -12.34 14.31
CA PRO A 125 -6.91 -11.23 15.25
C PRO A 125 -8.23 -10.52 15.54
N THR A 126 -8.44 -10.16 16.81
CA THR A 126 -9.58 -9.35 17.26
C THR A 126 -9.39 -7.86 16.91
N LEU A 127 -10.44 -7.04 17.09
CA LEU A 127 -10.32 -5.59 16.94
C LEU A 127 -9.32 -4.98 17.93
N ASP A 128 -9.25 -5.51 19.15
CA ASP A 128 -8.27 -5.07 20.15
C ASP A 128 -6.84 -5.39 19.69
N ASP A 129 -6.60 -6.58 19.14
CA ASP A 129 -5.29 -6.95 18.57
C ASP A 129 -4.88 -6.00 17.46
N LEU A 130 -5.82 -5.63 16.57
CA LEU A 130 -5.56 -4.69 15.48
C LEU A 130 -5.25 -3.28 16.00
N ALA A 131 -5.99 -2.81 17.02
CA ALA A 131 -5.76 -1.51 17.64
C ALA A 131 -4.38 -1.43 18.32
N VAL A 132 -4.04 -2.46 19.11
CA VAL A 132 -2.71 -2.57 19.74
C VAL A 132 -1.59 -2.64 18.69
N ALA A 133 -1.78 -3.42 17.63
CA ALA A 133 -0.80 -3.55 16.57
C ALA A 133 -0.60 -2.22 15.80
N LEU A 134 -1.64 -1.40 15.62
CA LEU A 134 -1.48 -0.08 14.98
C LEU A 134 -0.71 0.91 15.86
N ASP A 135 -0.83 0.82 17.18
CA ASP A 135 -0.12 1.69 18.12
C ASP A 135 1.32 1.19 18.41
N HIS A 136 1.52 -0.13 18.38
CA HIS A 136 2.80 -0.78 18.64
C HIS A 136 3.15 -1.76 17.51
N PRO A 137 3.36 -1.23 16.29
CA PRO A 137 3.52 -2.08 15.12
C PRO A 137 4.85 -2.84 15.15
N ALA A 138 4.81 -4.11 14.77
CA ALA A 138 6.01 -4.94 14.63
C ALA A 138 6.99 -4.41 13.55
N ARG A 139 6.48 -3.63 12.59
CA ARG A 139 7.27 -2.97 11.53
C ARG A 139 6.73 -1.58 11.24
N PRO A 140 7.55 -0.66 10.69
CA PRO A 140 7.10 0.67 10.28
C PRO A 140 5.88 0.59 9.35
N LEU A 141 4.87 1.41 9.64
CA LEU A 141 3.63 1.44 8.86
C LEU A 141 3.77 2.39 7.67
N PHE A 142 3.11 2.04 6.58
CA PHE A 142 2.99 2.86 5.39
C PHE A 142 1.62 2.64 4.72
N ILE A 143 1.10 3.67 4.08
CA ILE A 143 -0.24 3.63 3.48
C ILE A 143 -0.11 3.29 1.99
N GLY A 144 -0.21 2.00 1.69
CA GLY A 144 -0.13 1.43 0.35
C GLY A 144 1.29 1.33 -0.20
N ARG A 145 2.04 2.43 -0.32
CA ARG A 145 3.42 2.45 -0.80
C ARG A 145 4.40 2.85 0.32
N LYS A 146 5.58 2.24 0.34
CA LYS A 146 6.60 2.49 1.38
C LYS A 146 6.93 3.97 1.64
N PRO A 147 6.96 4.89 0.64
CA PRO A 147 7.19 6.31 0.91
C PRO A 147 6.01 7.02 1.58
N CYS A 148 4.81 6.43 1.57
CA CYS A 148 3.59 7.04 2.11
C CYS A 148 3.48 6.74 3.60
N LEU A 149 4.28 7.44 4.39
CA LEU A 149 4.24 7.30 5.85
C LEU A 149 3.04 8.05 6.43
N PRO A 150 2.38 7.50 7.46
CA PRO A 150 1.35 8.22 8.18
C PRO A 150 1.96 9.42 8.91
N SER A 151 1.32 10.58 8.81
CA SER A 151 1.72 11.81 9.51
C SER A 151 1.08 11.96 10.89
N GLN A 152 0.13 11.08 11.21
CA GLN A 152 -0.63 11.06 12.46
C GLN A 152 -0.84 9.62 12.89
N ARG A 153 -1.28 9.43 14.14
CA ARG A 153 -1.70 8.13 14.67
C ARG A 153 -2.82 7.56 13.78
N ILE A 154 -2.66 6.30 13.37
CA ILE A 154 -3.65 5.65 12.48
C ILE A 154 -4.91 5.24 13.25
N PHE A 155 -4.75 4.67 14.46
CA PHE A 155 -5.90 4.30 15.27
C PHE A 155 -6.61 5.55 15.82
N ALA A 156 -7.85 5.77 15.36
CA ALA A 156 -8.64 6.94 15.72
C ALA A 156 -9.43 6.76 17.01
N GLY A 157 -9.83 5.53 17.33
CA GLY A 157 -10.61 5.21 18.52
C GLY A 157 -11.70 4.18 18.27
N TRP A 158 -12.55 4.00 19.27
CA TRP A 158 -13.68 3.09 19.24
C TRP A 158 -14.98 3.86 19.01
N GLN A 159 -15.88 3.26 18.21
CA GLN A 159 -17.21 3.79 17.96
C GLN A 159 -18.23 2.66 18.03
N GLU A 160 -19.20 2.77 18.93
CA GLU A 160 -20.35 1.88 18.97
C GLU A 160 -21.35 2.28 17.89
N ALA A 161 -21.70 1.35 17.02
CA ALA A 161 -22.66 1.57 15.94
C ALA A 161 -23.20 0.24 15.40
N ASP A 162 -24.38 0.28 14.77
CA ASP A 162 -25.01 -0.91 14.20
C ASP A 162 -24.23 -1.47 13.00
N ASN A 163 -23.54 -0.61 12.27
CA ASN A 163 -22.76 -0.97 11.10
C ASN A 163 -21.68 0.08 10.81
N VAL A 164 -20.76 -0.24 9.88
CA VAL A 164 -19.62 0.64 9.53
C VAL A 164 -20.05 1.99 8.94
N LEU A 165 -21.19 2.05 8.22
CA LEU A 165 -21.71 3.31 7.69
C LEU A 165 -22.22 4.20 8.82
N HIS A 166 -22.98 3.65 9.77
CA HIS A 166 -23.45 4.38 10.95
C HIS A 166 -22.25 4.88 11.78
N ALA A 167 -21.22 4.07 11.98
CA ALA A 167 -19.99 4.49 12.64
C ALA A 167 -19.34 5.71 11.97
N LEU A 168 -19.27 5.73 10.62
CA LEU A 168 -18.74 6.87 9.87
C LEU A 168 -19.60 8.14 9.97
N GLN A 169 -20.88 8.02 10.23
CA GLN A 169 -21.80 9.16 10.42
C GLN A 169 -21.68 9.78 11.81
N LEU A 170 -21.35 8.96 12.81
CA LEU A 170 -21.21 9.40 14.20
C LEU A 170 -19.83 10.01 14.49
N ALA A 171 -18.80 9.61 13.76
CA ALA A 171 -17.42 10.09 13.86
C ALA A 171 -17.19 11.32 12.98
#